data_a6bb055c450ee8dd3cd79191c6e68b19
#
_entry.id   a6bb055c450ee8dd3cd79191c6e68b19
#
_cell.length_a   1.000
_cell.length_b   1.000
_cell.length_c   1.000
_cell.angle_alpha   90.00
_cell.angle_beta   90.00
_cell.angle_gamma   90.00
#
_symmetry.space_group_name_H-M   'P 1'
#
loop_
_entity.id
_entity.type
_entity.pdbx_description
1 polymer ?
#
loop_
_entity_poly.entity_id
_entity_poly.type
_entity_poly.pdbx_seq_one_letter_code
_entity_poly.pdbx_strand_id
1 'polypeptide(L)'
;MKSIIIIAAILLLSVSVAYAQVKNAKTETVKVWGNCGMCKATIEKAANKKGSAKAVWNDETKQATITYNTQKTTLNEVLKRIALAGYDNTVFAAPDAAYNNLAGCCQYDRPDKKEIKTPTTQSATTTTETPAKQVETKPSNLQTVYDAYFELKDALVISDATVAATKAAILLKAINAIKMETLGDNHMAYMKVEADLKLHAQHISESKEIAHQRDHFSTLSTAMYQLLKTAKANTTFYYDHCPMYNDGKGANWLSKETAIKNPYYGSMMLGCGKVQETIKQ
;
A
#
# COMPACT_ATOMS: atom_id res chain seq x y z
N MET A 1 -46.11 -22.31 -62.30
CA MET A 1 -44.67 -22.37 -61.94
C MET A 1 -44.45 -21.25 -60.90
N LYS A 2 -44.34 -21.64 -59.65
CA LYS A 2 -44.29 -20.74 -58.54
C LYS A 2 -42.85 -20.47 -58.14
N SER A 3 -42.36 -19.26 -58.34
CA SER A 3 -41.05 -18.84 -57.91
C SER A 3 -41.06 -18.61 -56.39
N ILE A 4 -40.30 -19.38 -55.65
CA ILE A 4 -40.12 -19.20 -54.24
C ILE A 4 -38.90 -18.28 -54.07
N ILE A 5 -39.14 -17.06 -53.61
CA ILE A 5 -38.11 -16.11 -53.20
C ILE A 5 -37.75 -16.43 -51.76
N ILE A 6 -36.56 -17.01 -51.54
CA ILE A 6 -36.00 -17.25 -50.21
C ILE A 6 -35.30 -15.96 -49.78
N ILE A 7 -35.93 -15.21 -48.86
CA ILE A 7 -35.28 -14.10 -48.19
C ILE A 7 -34.44 -14.67 -47.04
N ALA A 8 -33.14 -14.75 -47.26
CA ALA A 8 -32.18 -15.06 -46.21
C ALA A 8 -32.02 -13.84 -45.29
N ALA A 9 -32.72 -13.86 -44.17
CA ALA A 9 -32.47 -12.89 -43.09
C ALA A 9 -31.14 -13.21 -42.39
N ILE A 10 -30.10 -12.47 -42.74
CA ILE A 10 -28.82 -12.52 -42.02
C ILE A 10 -29.02 -11.83 -40.69
N LEU A 11 -29.25 -12.62 -39.64
CA LEU A 11 -29.27 -12.17 -38.26
C LEU A 11 -27.83 -11.84 -37.85
N LEU A 12 -27.45 -10.56 -37.94
CA LEU A 12 -26.20 -10.03 -37.35
C LEU A 12 -26.34 -10.10 -35.82
N LEU A 13 -25.88 -11.21 -35.23
CA LEU A 13 -25.63 -11.29 -33.81
C LEU A 13 -24.45 -10.34 -33.51
N SER A 14 -24.75 -9.10 -33.17
CA SER A 14 -23.81 -8.20 -32.51
C SER A 14 -23.49 -8.77 -31.13
N VAL A 15 -22.40 -9.53 -31.02
CA VAL A 15 -21.85 -9.92 -29.73
C VAL A 15 -21.33 -8.64 -29.07
N SER A 16 -22.18 -8.00 -28.28
CA SER A 16 -21.77 -6.93 -27.41
C SER A 16 -20.85 -7.52 -26.35
N VAL A 17 -19.55 -7.43 -26.55
CA VAL A 17 -18.57 -7.73 -25.52
C VAL A 17 -18.77 -6.68 -24.43
N ALA A 18 -19.55 -7.01 -23.42
CA ALA A 18 -19.74 -6.17 -22.25
C ALA A 18 -18.40 -6.14 -21.47
N TYR A 19 -17.53 -5.23 -21.86
CA TYR A 19 -16.42 -4.86 -21.00
C TYR A 19 -17.02 -4.32 -19.71
N ALA A 20 -16.76 -4.99 -18.60
CA ALA A 20 -17.16 -4.49 -17.28
C ALA A 20 -16.52 -3.11 -17.08
N GLN A 21 -17.25 -2.06 -17.38
CA GLN A 21 -16.79 -0.69 -17.21
C GLN A 21 -16.59 -0.42 -15.73
N VAL A 22 -15.43 0.12 -15.40
CA VAL A 22 -15.12 0.57 -14.06
C VAL A 22 -16.02 1.78 -13.76
N LYS A 23 -16.96 1.65 -12.80
CA LYS A 23 -17.81 2.78 -12.35
C LYS A 23 -16.92 3.87 -11.73
N ASN A 24 -17.31 5.14 -11.86
CA ASN A 24 -16.54 6.30 -11.38
C ASN A 24 -15.07 6.23 -11.82
N ALA A 25 -14.88 5.92 -13.10
CA ALA A 25 -13.56 5.68 -13.67
C ALA A 25 -12.78 6.98 -13.86
N LYS A 26 -11.53 6.97 -13.40
CA LYS A 26 -10.50 7.93 -13.80
C LYS A 26 -9.43 7.17 -14.59
N THR A 27 -8.94 7.76 -15.68
CA THR A 27 -7.89 7.16 -16.49
C THR A 27 -6.67 8.08 -16.48
N GLU A 28 -5.52 7.49 -16.17
CA GLU A 28 -4.23 8.19 -16.15
C GLU A 28 -3.17 7.34 -16.83
N THR A 29 -2.18 7.99 -17.43
CA THR A 29 -1.06 7.33 -18.11
C THR A 29 0.22 7.61 -17.33
N VAL A 30 0.95 6.54 -16.98
CA VAL A 30 2.15 6.61 -16.15
C VAL A 30 3.24 5.72 -16.76
N LYS A 31 4.49 6.19 -16.74
CA LYS A 31 5.63 5.38 -17.15
C LYS A 31 5.87 4.25 -16.14
N VAL A 32 6.00 3.04 -16.67
CA VAL A 32 6.35 1.81 -15.93
C VAL A 32 7.47 1.12 -16.69
N TRP A 33 8.60 0.87 -16.05
CA TRP A 33 9.75 0.24 -16.68
C TRP A 33 9.52 -1.26 -16.85
N GLY A 34 9.95 -1.80 -17.96
CA GLY A 34 9.83 -3.19 -18.36
C GLY A 34 10.34 -3.39 -19.78
N ASN A 35 10.60 -4.61 -20.24
CA ASN A 35 11.27 -4.86 -21.51
C ASN A 35 10.36 -5.44 -22.60
N CYS A 36 9.48 -6.39 -22.28
CA CYS A 36 8.87 -7.27 -23.27
C CYS A 36 7.42 -7.67 -22.94
N GLY A 37 6.81 -8.46 -23.80
CA GLY A 37 5.44 -8.95 -23.64
C GLY A 37 5.18 -9.76 -22.35
N MET A 38 6.20 -10.44 -21.79
CA MET A 38 6.06 -11.10 -20.47
C MET A 38 5.96 -10.06 -19.35
N CYS A 39 6.74 -8.96 -19.44
CA CYS A 39 6.61 -7.83 -18.52
C CYS A 39 5.19 -7.25 -18.59
N LYS A 40 4.65 -7.08 -19.82
CA LYS A 40 3.28 -6.61 -20.03
C LYS A 40 2.27 -7.45 -19.27
N ALA A 41 2.32 -8.76 -19.42
CA ALA A 41 1.39 -9.68 -18.75
C ALA A 41 1.46 -9.54 -17.22
N THR A 42 2.66 -9.40 -16.66
CA THR A 42 2.86 -9.29 -15.21
C THR A 42 2.45 -7.91 -14.68
N ILE A 43 2.80 -6.83 -15.38
CA ILE A 43 2.41 -5.45 -15.04
C ILE A 43 0.89 -5.32 -15.04
N GLU A 44 0.23 -5.78 -16.13
CA GLU A 44 -1.23 -5.71 -16.24
C GLU A 44 -1.92 -6.60 -15.20
N LYS A 45 -1.40 -7.80 -14.93
CA LYS A 45 -1.93 -8.67 -13.86
C LYS A 45 -1.84 -8.03 -12.49
N ALA A 46 -0.73 -7.38 -12.17
CA ALA A 46 -0.53 -6.68 -10.89
C ALA A 46 -1.46 -5.46 -10.74
N ALA A 47 -1.68 -4.72 -11.84
CA ALA A 47 -2.54 -3.56 -11.86
C ALA A 47 -4.02 -3.90 -11.81
N ASN A 48 -4.43 -4.98 -12.50
CA ASN A 48 -5.83 -5.33 -12.73
C ASN A 48 -6.48 -5.87 -11.45
N LYS A 49 -7.63 -5.27 -11.10
CA LYS A 49 -8.49 -5.76 -10.02
C LYS A 49 -9.95 -5.58 -10.44
N LYS A 50 -10.68 -6.68 -10.50
CA LYS A 50 -12.09 -6.71 -10.97
C LYS A 50 -12.93 -5.62 -10.32
N GLY A 51 -13.56 -4.77 -11.15
CA GLY A 51 -14.43 -3.68 -10.71
C GLY A 51 -13.73 -2.53 -9.97
N SER A 52 -12.39 -2.52 -9.94
CA SER A 52 -11.60 -1.50 -9.23
C SER A 52 -10.55 -0.85 -10.13
N ALA A 53 -9.77 -1.63 -10.87
CA ALA A 53 -8.75 -1.08 -11.77
C ALA A 53 -8.52 -1.97 -12.97
N LYS A 54 -8.15 -1.36 -14.10
CA LYS A 54 -7.68 -2.00 -15.33
C LYS A 54 -6.51 -1.20 -15.88
N ALA A 55 -5.44 -1.88 -16.27
CA ALA A 55 -4.31 -1.26 -16.92
C ALA A 55 -4.03 -1.94 -18.27
N VAL A 56 -3.52 -1.14 -19.20
CA VAL A 56 -2.94 -1.58 -20.46
C VAL A 56 -1.55 -0.96 -20.54
N TRP A 57 -0.52 -1.80 -20.60
CA TRP A 57 0.86 -1.36 -20.71
C TRP A 57 1.38 -1.57 -22.13
N ASN A 58 2.09 -0.57 -22.66
CA ASN A 58 2.70 -0.61 -23.96
C ASN A 58 4.22 -0.81 -23.80
N ASP A 59 4.76 -1.83 -24.46
CA ASP A 59 6.16 -2.24 -24.37
C ASP A 59 7.12 -1.36 -25.20
N GLU A 60 6.62 -0.61 -26.19
CA GLU A 60 7.43 0.32 -26.96
C GLU A 60 7.59 1.66 -26.24
N THR A 61 6.47 2.21 -25.74
CA THR A 61 6.46 3.52 -25.08
C THR A 61 6.75 3.47 -23.59
N LYS A 62 6.73 2.25 -22.98
CA LYS A 62 6.85 2.01 -21.52
C LYS A 62 5.76 2.74 -20.71
N GLN A 63 4.60 3.00 -21.32
CA GLN A 63 3.48 3.69 -20.71
C GLN A 63 2.39 2.69 -20.31
N ALA A 64 1.89 2.83 -19.09
CA ALA A 64 0.72 2.14 -18.58
C ALA A 64 -0.46 3.10 -18.56
N THR A 65 -1.50 2.82 -19.34
CA THR A 65 -2.79 3.51 -19.25
C THR A 65 -3.64 2.78 -18.22
N ILE A 66 -3.90 3.44 -17.11
CA ILE A 66 -4.55 2.86 -15.93
C ILE A 66 -5.91 3.52 -15.75
N THR A 67 -6.97 2.73 -15.86
CA THR A 67 -8.36 3.13 -15.55
C THR A 67 -8.75 2.54 -14.21
N TYR A 68 -9.15 3.37 -13.26
CA TYR A 68 -9.48 2.92 -11.90
C TYR A 68 -10.72 3.64 -11.34
N ASN A 69 -11.41 2.96 -10.43
CA ASN A 69 -12.57 3.49 -9.71
C ASN A 69 -12.06 4.32 -8.52
N THR A 70 -12.30 5.63 -8.57
CA THR A 70 -11.83 6.59 -7.56
C THR A 70 -12.43 6.38 -6.16
N GLN A 71 -13.55 5.66 -6.06
CA GLN A 71 -14.18 5.30 -4.79
C GLN A 71 -13.64 3.99 -4.18
N LYS A 72 -12.89 3.20 -4.96
CA LYS A 72 -12.41 1.88 -4.53
C LYS A 72 -10.90 1.75 -4.46
N THR A 73 -10.16 2.60 -5.19
CA THR A 73 -8.70 2.57 -5.25
C THR A 73 -8.16 3.91 -5.77
N THR A 74 -6.89 4.13 -5.57
CA THR A 74 -6.18 5.30 -6.07
C THR A 74 -5.15 4.87 -7.12
N LEU A 75 -4.69 5.82 -7.96
CA LEU A 75 -3.58 5.56 -8.88
C LEU A 75 -2.35 5.03 -8.13
N ASN A 76 -2.02 5.64 -6.98
CA ASN A 76 -0.86 5.25 -6.17
C ASN A 76 -0.95 3.80 -5.67
N GLU A 77 -2.13 3.32 -5.29
CA GLU A 77 -2.32 1.91 -4.91
C GLU A 77 -2.12 0.97 -6.08
N VAL A 78 -2.55 1.35 -7.29
CA VAL A 78 -2.30 0.56 -8.50
C VAL A 78 -0.81 0.53 -8.82
N LEU A 79 -0.14 1.67 -8.79
CA LEU A 79 1.30 1.78 -9.05
C LEU A 79 2.14 1.06 -8.00
N LYS A 80 1.71 1.08 -6.73
CA LYS A 80 2.35 0.32 -5.65
C LYS A 80 2.29 -1.19 -5.91
N ARG A 81 1.14 -1.72 -6.38
CA ARG A 81 1.03 -3.15 -6.76
C ARG A 81 1.94 -3.52 -7.92
N ILE A 82 2.08 -2.64 -8.91
CA ILE A 82 3.01 -2.83 -10.04
C ILE A 82 4.45 -2.87 -9.54
N ALA A 83 4.83 -1.95 -8.63
CA ALA A 83 6.17 -1.93 -8.04
C ALA A 83 6.45 -3.20 -7.22
N LEU A 84 5.49 -3.67 -6.43
CA LEU A 84 5.61 -4.91 -5.66
C LEU A 84 5.73 -6.16 -6.55
N ALA A 85 5.28 -6.10 -7.81
CA ALA A 85 5.47 -7.16 -8.80
C ALA A 85 6.84 -7.10 -9.51
N GLY A 86 7.73 -6.19 -9.10
CA GLY A 86 9.09 -6.07 -9.60
C GLY A 86 9.30 -4.98 -10.66
N TYR A 87 8.30 -4.10 -10.91
CA TYR A 87 8.38 -3.09 -11.99
C TYR A 87 8.37 -1.67 -11.43
N ASP A 88 9.50 -0.98 -11.59
CA ASP A 88 9.62 0.44 -11.25
C ASP A 88 8.61 1.30 -12.04
N ASN A 89 8.10 2.34 -11.40
CA ASN A 89 7.28 3.35 -12.06
C ASN A 89 7.65 4.75 -11.54
N THR A 90 7.10 5.80 -12.13
CA THR A 90 7.47 7.19 -11.80
C THR A 90 7.20 7.58 -10.34
N VAL A 91 6.46 6.75 -9.60
CA VAL A 91 6.05 7.02 -8.22
C VAL A 91 6.72 6.08 -7.22
N PHE A 92 6.89 4.81 -7.59
CA PHE A 92 7.44 3.78 -6.72
C PHE A 92 8.57 3.00 -7.39
N ALA A 93 9.66 2.81 -6.65
CA ALA A 93 10.68 1.82 -7.00
C ALA A 93 10.19 0.42 -6.61
N ALA A 94 10.45 -0.55 -7.47
CA ALA A 94 10.28 -1.95 -7.14
C ALA A 94 11.25 -2.37 -6.02
N PRO A 95 10.81 -3.16 -5.04
CA PRO A 95 11.74 -3.78 -4.10
C PRO A 95 12.81 -4.60 -4.84
N ASP A 96 14.06 -4.50 -4.42
CA ASP A 96 15.16 -5.19 -5.09
C ASP A 96 14.93 -6.70 -5.16
N ALA A 97 14.38 -7.30 -4.10
CA ALA A 97 14.01 -8.71 -4.09
C ALA A 97 12.96 -9.06 -5.14
N ALA A 98 11.94 -8.21 -5.34
CA ALA A 98 10.91 -8.43 -6.36
C ALA A 98 11.48 -8.29 -7.78
N TYR A 99 12.34 -7.29 -8.00
CA TYR A 99 13.04 -7.10 -9.26
C TYR A 99 13.98 -8.28 -9.58
N ASN A 100 14.79 -8.71 -8.61
CA ASN A 100 15.77 -9.81 -8.78
C ASN A 100 15.08 -11.16 -9.05
N ASN A 101 13.81 -11.33 -8.63
CA ASN A 101 13.01 -12.51 -8.92
C ASN A 101 12.35 -12.50 -10.30
N LEU A 102 12.45 -11.41 -11.05
CA LEU A 102 11.99 -11.39 -12.43
C LEU A 102 12.84 -12.32 -13.30
N ALA A 103 12.20 -12.95 -14.30
CA ALA A 103 12.94 -13.67 -15.32
C ALA A 103 13.98 -12.76 -15.97
N GLY A 104 15.16 -13.30 -16.37
CA GLY A 104 16.26 -12.48 -16.88
C GLY A 104 15.87 -11.55 -18.04
N CYS A 105 14.96 -11.95 -18.93
CA CYS A 105 14.43 -11.11 -20.01
C CYS A 105 13.49 -9.98 -19.51
N CYS A 106 13.03 -10.04 -18.26
CA CYS A 106 12.20 -9.03 -17.60
C CYS A 106 13.03 -8.10 -16.69
N GLN A 107 14.28 -8.38 -16.46
CA GLN A 107 15.21 -7.49 -15.75
C GLN A 107 15.62 -6.37 -16.69
N TYR A 108 14.98 -5.21 -16.51
CA TYR A 108 15.20 -4.00 -17.31
C TYR A 108 16.26 -3.10 -16.65
N ASP A 109 16.83 -2.17 -17.41
CA ASP A 109 17.69 -1.15 -16.85
C ASP A 109 16.87 -0.24 -15.92
N ARG A 110 17.20 -0.31 -14.62
CA ARG A 110 16.45 0.44 -13.61
C ARG A 110 16.75 1.94 -13.71
N PRO A 111 15.72 2.78 -13.55
CA PRO A 111 15.92 4.22 -13.53
C PRO A 111 16.73 4.63 -12.29
N ASP A 112 17.48 5.73 -12.42
CA ASP A 112 18.08 6.37 -11.26
C ASP A 112 16.98 6.79 -10.27
N LYS A 113 17.24 6.63 -8.97
CA LYS A 113 16.27 6.98 -7.90
C LYS A 113 15.77 8.43 -7.98
N LYS A 114 16.47 9.30 -8.71
CA LYS A 114 16.06 10.70 -8.99
C LYS A 114 14.90 10.83 -9.97
N GLU A 115 14.68 9.83 -10.85
CA GLU A 115 13.56 9.83 -11.82
C GLU A 115 12.22 9.40 -11.19
N ILE A 116 12.28 8.78 -10.01
CA ILE A 116 11.10 8.30 -9.30
C ILE A 116 10.62 9.43 -8.39
N LYS A 117 9.56 10.11 -8.81
CA LYS A 117 8.95 11.20 -8.04
C LYS A 117 8.23 10.61 -6.83
N THR A 118 8.66 10.99 -5.62
CA THR A 118 7.86 10.72 -4.41
C THR A 118 6.52 11.46 -4.56
N PRO A 119 5.36 10.81 -4.38
CA PRO A 119 4.08 11.46 -4.58
C PRO A 119 3.86 12.54 -3.54
N THR A 120 3.94 13.78 -3.99
CA THR A 120 3.32 14.90 -3.29
C THR A 120 1.83 14.87 -3.63
N THR A 121 0.99 14.73 -2.64
CA THR A 121 -0.47 14.78 -2.77
C THR A 121 -0.85 16.14 -3.38
N GLN A 122 -1.18 16.14 -4.67
CA GLN A 122 -1.85 17.29 -5.27
C GLN A 122 -3.32 16.95 -5.44
N SER A 123 -4.13 17.50 -4.56
CA SER A 123 -5.55 17.73 -4.77
C SER A 123 -5.66 18.95 -5.68
N ALA A 124 -6.17 18.77 -6.89
CA ALA A 124 -6.47 19.88 -7.77
C ALA A 124 -7.80 20.51 -7.35
N THR A 125 -7.75 21.72 -6.82
CA THR A 125 -8.86 22.67 -6.94
C THR A 125 -8.25 24.03 -7.18
N THR A 126 -8.50 24.54 -8.38
CA THR A 126 -8.20 25.91 -8.79
C THR A 126 -9.09 26.87 -8.02
N THR A 127 -8.52 27.76 -7.24
CA THR A 127 -9.05 29.11 -7.00
C THR A 127 -7.91 29.98 -6.51
N THR A 128 -7.74 31.08 -7.20
CA THR A 128 -6.83 32.19 -6.97
C THR A 128 -7.09 32.83 -5.59
N GLU A 129 -6.06 33.03 -4.78
CA GLU A 129 -5.74 34.31 -4.12
C GLU A 129 -4.66 34.17 -3.03
N THR A 130 -3.62 34.99 -3.20
CA THR A 130 -2.75 35.73 -2.25
C THR A 130 -2.04 35.01 -1.08
N PRO A 131 -0.73 35.26 -0.90
CA PRO A 131 0.15 34.45 -0.06
C PRO A 131 0.00 34.75 1.44
N ALA A 132 -0.53 33.79 2.16
CA ALA A 132 -0.40 33.75 3.62
C ALA A 132 0.73 32.79 4.00
N LYS A 133 1.66 33.32 4.74
CA LYS A 133 2.82 32.76 5.41
C LYS A 133 2.63 31.30 5.82
N GLN A 134 3.25 30.36 5.09
CA GLN A 134 3.34 28.96 5.51
C GLN A 134 4.23 28.87 6.73
N VAL A 135 3.63 28.49 7.86
CA VAL A 135 4.35 27.95 8.99
C VAL A 135 4.78 26.55 8.58
N GLU A 136 6.04 26.35 8.29
CA GLU A 136 6.65 25.04 8.14
C GLU A 136 6.56 24.31 9.49
N THR A 137 5.53 23.49 9.66
CA THR A 137 5.50 22.51 10.75
C THR A 137 6.46 21.39 10.39
N LYS A 138 7.68 21.47 10.92
CA LYS A 138 8.63 20.37 10.94
C LYS A 138 7.86 19.11 11.42
N PRO A 139 7.86 17.97 10.66
CA PRO A 139 7.12 16.80 11.09
C PRO A 139 7.55 16.42 12.51
N SER A 140 6.59 16.18 13.40
CA SER A 140 6.91 15.75 14.75
C SER A 140 7.70 14.43 14.66
N ASN A 141 8.69 14.22 15.52
CA ASN A 141 9.47 12.99 15.54
C ASN A 141 8.57 11.74 15.63
N LEU A 142 7.41 11.83 16.28
CA LEU A 142 6.42 10.76 16.38
C LEU A 142 5.75 10.41 15.03
N GLN A 143 5.56 11.37 14.13
CA GLN A 143 4.98 11.08 12.81
C GLN A 143 5.85 10.10 12.02
N THR A 144 7.18 10.24 12.11
CA THR A 144 8.11 9.30 11.45
C THR A 144 8.00 7.88 12.03
N VAL A 145 7.77 7.76 13.35
CA VAL A 145 7.56 6.46 14.01
C VAL A 145 6.24 5.83 13.54
N TYR A 146 5.16 6.61 13.47
CA TYR A 146 3.87 6.12 12.97
C TYR A 146 3.96 5.65 11.51
N ASP A 147 4.58 6.44 10.64
CA ASP A 147 4.72 6.08 9.23
C ASP A 147 5.54 4.79 9.05
N ALA A 148 6.65 4.64 9.79
CA ALA A 148 7.46 3.42 9.78
C ALA A 148 6.70 2.19 10.30
N TYR A 149 5.84 2.34 11.32
CA TYR A 149 4.97 1.27 11.82
C TYR A 149 3.98 0.80 10.72
N PHE A 150 3.34 1.73 10.01
CA PHE A 150 2.42 1.35 8.95
C PHE A 150 3.11 0.68 7.76
N GLU A 151 4.34 1.09 7.45
CA GLU A 151 5.15 0.38 6.44
C GLU A 151 5.51 -1.05 6.86
N LEU A 152 5.82 -1.27 8.15
CA LEU A 152 6.03 -2.61 8.70
C LEU A 152 4.75 -3.45 8.64
N LYS A 153 3.61 -2.89 9.06
CA LYS A 153 2.29 -3.54 8.96
C LYS A 153 2.02 -4.00 7.52
N ASP A 154 2.27 -3.14 6.53
CA ASP A 154 2.05 -3.47 5.12
C ASP A 154 2.99 -4.58 4.63
N ALA A 155 4.23 -4.64 5.11
CA ALA A 155 5.16 -5.72 4.82
C ALA A 155 4.68 -7.07 5.38
N LEU A 156 4.12 -7.08 6.57
CA LEU A 156 3.54 -8.30 7.17
C LEU A 156 2.27 -8.75 6.44
N VAL A 157 1.47 -7.81 5.91
CA VAL A 157 0.29 -8.11 5.07
C VAL A 157 0.69 -8.85 3.80
N ILE A 158 1.79 -8.47 3.16
CA ILE A 158 2.29 -9.18 1.97
C ILE A 158 3.07 -10.46 2.30
N SER A 159 3.27 -10.76 3.60
CA SER A 159 3.98 -11.95 4.09
C SER A 159 5.43 -12.06 3.62
N ASP A 160 6.13 -10.94 3.45
CA ASP A 160 7.54 -10.90 3.10
C ASP A 160 8.40 -10.61 4.34
N ALA A 161 9.03 -11.66 4.88
CA ALA A 161 9.83 -11.58 6.10
C ALA A 161 11.07 -10.68 5.93
N THR A 162 11.68 -10.65 4.74
CA THR A 162 12.85 -9.81 4.47
C THR A 162 12.48 -8.33 4.43
N VAL A 163 11.37 -8.01 3.75
CA VAL A 163 10.84 -6.64 3.74
C VAL A 163 10.38 -6.23 5.12
N ALA A 164 9.71 -7.12 5.87
CA ALA A 164 9.29 -6.84 7.24
C ALA A 164 10.48 -6.55 8.17
N ALA A 165 11.55 -7.34 8.10
CA ALA A 165 12.78 -7.10 8.85
C ALA A 165 13.39 -5.72 8.51
N THR A 166 13.45 -5.38 7.22
CA THR A 166 13.96 -4.07 6.76
C THR A 166 13.11 -2.92 7.29
N LYS A 167 11.77 -3.04 7.23
CA LYS A 167 10.85 -2.01 7.73
C LYS A 167 10.90 -1.88 9.26
N ALA A 168 11.10 -2.99 9.98
CA ALA A 168 11.30 -2.97 11.42
C ALA A 168 12.61 -2.27 11.82
N ALA A 169 13.70 -2.47 11.06
CA ALA A 169 14.95 -1.75 11.28
C ALA A 169 14.79 -0.22 11.06
N ILE A 170 13.99 0.19 10.07
CA ILE A 170 13.65 1.60 9.85
C ILE A 170 12.82 2.15 11.02
N LEU A 171 11.84 1.39 11.51
CA LEU A 171 11.05 1.75 12.68
C LEU A 171 11.92 1.89 13.93
N LEU A 172 12.81 0.93 14.20
CA LEU A 172 13.75 0.99 15.31
C LEU A 172 14.65 2.22 15.24
N LYS A 173 15.15 2.55 14.05
CA LYS A 173 15.92 3.77 13.82
C LYS A 173 15.10 5.04 14.10
N ALA A 174 13.83 5.09 13.69
CA ALA A 174 12.93 6.21 13.96
C ALA A 174 12.67 6.36 15.46
N ILE A 175 12.42 5.26 16.19
CA ILE A 175 12.24 5.24 17.64
C ILE A 175 13.50 5.77 18.35
N ASN A 176 14.67 5.30 17.97
CA ASN A 176 15.94 5.72 18.55
C ASN A 176 16.31 7.19 18.24
N ALA A 177 15.74 7.78 17.20
CA ALA A 177 15.94 9.17 16.82
C ALA A 177 15.02 10.14 17.59
N ILE A 178 14.08 9.64 18.40
CA ILE A 178 13.19 10.47 19.21
C ILE A 178 14.02 11.26 20.23
N LYS A 179 13.82 12.58 20.22
CA LYS A 179 14.37 13.49 21.22
C LYS A 179 13.29 13.77 22.25
N MET A 180 13.48 13.30 23.46
CA MET A 180 12.50 13.38 24.55
C MET A 180 12.02 14.81 24.81
N GLU A 181 12.92 15.77 24.73
CA GLU A 181 12.64 17.21 24.93
C GLU A 181 11.70 17.79 23.86
N THR A 182 11.52 17.11 22.72
CA THR A 182 10.65 17.59 21.63
C THR A 182 9.25 17.01 21.66
N LEU A 183 8.95 16.10 22.60
CA LEU A 183 7.69 15.37 22.66
C LEU A 183 6.54 16.17 23.32
N GLY A 184 6.85 17.22 24.10
CA GLY A 184 5.84 18.00 24.80
C GLY A 184 4.88 17.13 25.61
N ASP A 185 3.58 17.28 25.41
CA ASP A 185 2.52 16.53 26.12
C ASP A 185 2.61 15.01 25.90
N ASN A 186 3.26 14.57 24.81
CA ASN A 186 3.38 13.15 24.48
C ASN A 186 4.53 12.45 25.21
N HIS A 187 5.39 13.18 25.94
CA HIS A 187 6.55 12.63 26.61
C HIS A 187 6.21 11.49 27.56
N MET A 188 5.26 11.67 28.46
CA MET A 188 4.87 10.66 29.43
C MET A 188 4.21 9.43 28.78
N ALA A 189 3.47 9.62 27.68
CA ALA A 189 2.87 8.53 26.93
C ALA A 189 3.94 7.70 26.21
N TYR A 190 4.91 8.36 25.61
CA TYR A 190 6.02 7.70 24.94
C TYR A 190 6.90 6.92 25.89
N MET A 191 7.27 7.47 27.04
CA MET A 191 8.07 6.81 28.07
C MET A 191 7.47 5.48 28.55
N LYS A 192 6.15 5.37 28.58
CA LYS A 192 5.46 4.12 29.00
C LYS A 192 5.62 2.98 27.99
N VAL A 193 5.85 3.29 26.73
CA VAL A 193 5.85 2.30 25.63
C VAL A 193 7.19 2.19 24.92
N GLU A 194 8.13 3.07 25.16
CA GLU A 194 9.41 3.15 24.48
C GLU A 194 10.16 1.82 24.50
N ALA A 195 10.24 1.18 25.69
CA ALA A 195 10.97 -0.08 25.86
C ALA A 195 10.36 -1.19 24.99
N ASP A 196 9.04 -1.33 24.99
CA ASP A 196 8.33 -2.33 24.19
C ASP A 196 8.46 -2.03 22.70
N LEU A 197 8.34 -0.77 22.31
CA LEU A 197 8.52 -0.36 20.91
C LEU A 197 9.92 -0.72 20.39
N LYS A 198 10.97 -0.44 21.16
CA LYS A 198 12.36 -0.78 20.81
C LYS A 198 12.59 -2.28 20.76
N LEU A 199 12.19 -2.99 21.82
CA LEU A 199 12.39 -4.43 21.94
C LEU A 199 11.76 -5.18 20.77
N HIS A 200 10.48 -4.93 20.52
CA HIS A 200 9.74 -5.68 19.50
C HIS A 200 10.14 -5.26 18.07
N ALA A 201 10.44 -3.99 17.82
CA ALA A 201 10.98 -3.55 16.53
C ALA A 201 12.35 -4.21 16.25
N GLN A 202 13.22 -4.34 17.27
CA GLN A 202 14.51 -5.01 17.15
C GLN A 202 14.32 -6.50 16.81
N HIS A 203 13.52 -7.24 17.57
CA HIS A 203 13.29 -8.66 17.33
C HIS A 203 12.72 -8.95 15.95
N ILE A 204 11.78 -8.10 15.47
CA ILE A 204 11.26 -8.22 14.10
C ILE A 204 12.39 -7.99 13.08
N SER A 205 13.27 -6.99 13.31
CA SER A 205 14.35 -6.64 12.38
C SER A 205 15.42 -7.71 12.27
N GLU A 206 15.63 -8.48 13.31
CA GLU A 206 16.66 -9.53 13.40
C GLU A 206 16.13 -10.90 12.92
N SER A 207 14.82 -11.09 12.84
CA SER A 207 14.20 -12.34 12.43
C SER A 207 14.01 -12.45 10.93
N LYS A 208 14.20 -13.67 10.40
CA LYS A 208 13.86 -14.05 9.02
C LYS A 208 12.58 -14.88 8.93
N GLU A 209 11.95 -15.16 10.06
CA GLU A 209 10.75 -15.99 10.14
C GLU A 209 9.51 -15.13 10.32
N ILE A 210 8.61 -15.19 9.34
CA ILE A 210 7.41 -14.36 9.32
C ILE A 210 6.49 -14.62 10.51
N ALA A 211 6.41 -15.86 11.02
CA ALA A 211 5.62 -16.19 12.19
C ALA A 211 6.14 -15.47 13.44
N HIS A 212 7.44 -15.56 13.68
CA HIS A 212 8.10 -14.88 14.79
C HIS A 212 7.95 -13.36 14.72
N GLN A 213 8.08 -12.79 13.50
CA GLN A 213 7.87 -11.35 13.28
C GLN A 213 6.44 -10.92 13.63
N ARG A 214 5.44 -11.74 13.28
CA ARG A 214 4.03 -11.49 13.58
C ARG A 214 3.72 -11.57 15.09
N ASP A 215 4.38 -12.46 15.80
CA ASP A 215 4.21 -12.57 17.26
C ASP A 215 4.70 -11.29 17.95
N HIS A 216 5.89 -10.81 17.59
CA HIS A 216 6.40 -9.54 18.11
C HIS A 216 5.58 -8.33 17.64
N PHE A 217 5.06 -8.36 16.41
CA PHE A 217 4.21 -7.29 15.89
C PHE A 217 2.90 -7.13 16.68
N SER A 218 2.38 -8.20 17.29
CA SER A 218 1.18 -8.14 18.14
C SER A 218 1.42 -7.23 19.36
N THR A 219 2.53 -7.41 20.06
CA THR A 219 2.88 -6.58 21.21
C THR A 219 3.29 -5.17 20.80
N LEU A 220 4.06 -5.04 19.72
CA LEU A 220 4.42 -3.75 19.12
C LEU A 220 3.16 -2.93 18.79
N SER A 221 2.13 -3.57 18.22
CA SER A 221 0.87 -2.90 17.86
C SER A 221 0.10 -2.41 19.08
N THR A 222 0.15 -3.17 20.18
CA THR A 222 -0.47 -2.76 21.44
C THR A 222 0.23 -1.53 22.02
N ALA A 223 1.55 -1.50 22.04
CA ALA A 223 2.33 -0.35 22.49
C ALA A 223 2.10 0.87 21.59
N MET A 224 2.07 0.68 20.26
CA MET A 224 1.79 1.75 19.30
C MET A 224 0.37 2.32 19.47
N TYR A 225 -0.62 1.48 19.75
CA TYR A 225 -1.98 1.94 20.03
C TYR A 225 -2.05 2.81 21.29
N GLN A 226 -1.37 2.41 22.37
CA GLN A 226 -1.31 3.22 23.60
C GLN A 226 -0.69 4.59 23.36
N LEU A 227 0.38 4.64 22.59
CA LEU A 227 1.02 5.91 22.21
C LEU A 227 0.09 6.77 21.36
N LEU A 228 -0.49 6.21 20.31
CA LEU A 228 -1.33 6.95 19.36
C LEU A 228 -2.62 7.45 20.01
N LYS A 229 -3.18 6.71 20.96
CA LYS A 229 -4.42 7.11 21.67
C LYS A 229 -4.23 8.36 22.53
N THR A 230 -3.01 8.62 22.98
CA THR A 230 -2.68 9.80 23.82
C THR A 230 -2.12 10.97 23.01
N ALA A 231 -1.56 10.68 21.83
CA ALA A 231 -1.00 11.71 20.96
C ALA A 231 -2.11 12.38 20.14
N LYS A 232 -2.09 13.72 20.07
CA LYS A 232 -2.98 14.46 19.18
C LYS A 232 -2.48 14.34 17.75
N ALA A 233 -3.12 13.50 16.93
CA ALA A 233 -2.83 13.36 15.51
C ALA A 233 -4.03 13.88 14.71
N ASN A 234 -3.80 14.67 13.68
CA ASN A 234 -4.86 15.22 12.80
C ASN A 234 -5.34 14.20 11.77
N THR A 235 -5.36 12.90 12.12
CA THR A 235 -5.66 11.82 11.19
C THR A 235 -6.52 10.76 11.88
N THR A 236 -7.51 10.22 11.16
CA THR A 236 -8.29 9.09 11.65
C THR A 236 -7.52 7.79 11.48
N PHE A 237 -7.45 7.00 12.54
CA PHE A 237 -6.89 5.64 12.54
C PHE A 237 -7.94 4.62 12.98
N TYR A 238 -7.72 3.39 12.56
CA TYR A 238 -8.58 2.25 12.90
C TYR A 238 -7.77 1.26 13.73
N TYR A 239 -8.32 0.82 14.85
CA TYR A 239 -7.78 -0.27 15.64
C TYR A 239 -8.55 -1.52 15.30
N ASP A 240 -7.90 -2.38 14.54
CA ASP A 240 -8.48 -3.59 13.99
C ASP A 240 -8.17 -4.80 14.87
N HIS A 241 -9.00 -5.83 14.80
CA HIS A 241 -8.87 -7.06 15.59
C HIS A 241 -9.06 -8.29 14.72
N CYS A 242 -8.11 -9.23 14.81
CA CYS A 242 -8.23 -10.58 14.24
C CYS A 242 -8.52 -11.58 15.39
N PRO A 243 -9.70 -12.20 15.47
CA PRO A 243 -10.02 -13.13 16.55
C PRO A 243 -9.32 -14.48 16.43
N MET A 244 -8.80 -14.82 15.25
CA MET A 244 -8.25 -16.15 14.95
C MET A 244 -6.77 -16.30 15.31
N TYR A 245 -6.05 -15.17 15.47
CA TYR A 245 -4.62 -15.21 15.75
C TYR A 245 -4.33 -15.69 17.18
N ASN A 246 -3.12 -16.22 17.41
CA ASN A 246 -2.65 -16.65 18.71
C ASN A 246 -3.62 -17.64 19.39
N ASP A 247 -3.91 -18.75 18.69
CA ASP A 247 -4.78 -19.83 19.16
C ASP A 247 -6.18 -19.35 19.60
N GLY A 248 -6.73 -18.38 18.87
CA GLY A 248 -8.07 -17.83 19.14
C GLY A 248 -8.11 -16.78 20.26
N LYS A 249 -6.97 -16.38 20.83
CA LYS A 249 -6.88 -15.25 21.77
C LYS A 249 -7.03 -13.91 21.07
N GLY A 250 -6.77 -13.91 19.76
CA GLY A 250 -6.81 -12.73 18.90
C GLY A 250 -5.57 -11.85 18.99
N ALA A 251 -5.46 -10.92 18.05
CA ALA A 251 -4.46 -9.86 18.08
C ALA A 251 -4.99 -8.63 17.36
N ASN A 252 -4.45 -7.47 17.73
CA ASN A 252 -4.87 -6.19 17.21
C ASN A 252 -3.75 -5.52 16.40
N TRP A 253 -4.14 -4.59 15.52
CA TRP A 253 -3.21 -3.71 14.81
C TRP A 253 -3.86 -2.37 14.50
N LEU A 254 -3.03 -1.38 14.17
CA LEU A 254 -3.48 -0.08 13.69
C LEU A 254 -3.50 -0.04 12.15
N SER A 255 -4.50 0.64 11.59
CA SER A 255 -4.66 0.85 10.16
C SER A 255 -5.00 2.32 9.84
N LYS A 256 -4.57 2.80 8.68
CA LYS A 256 -5.03 4.07 8.09
C LYS A 256 -6.26 3.89 7.20
N GLU A 257 -6.67 2.64 6.96
CA GLU A 257 -7.74 2.27 6.02
C GLU A 257 -8.87 1.57 6.77
N THR A 258 -10.11 1.80 6.34
CA THR A 258 -11.29 1.08 6.85
C THR A 258 -11.34 -0.38 6.38
N ALA A 259 -10.67 -0.68 5.26
CA ALA A 259 -10.61 -2.03 4.72
C ALA A 259 -9.65 -2.88 5.56
N ILE A 260 -10.15 -4.00 6.08
CA ILE A 260 -9.33 -4.95 6.82
C ILE A 260 -8.24 -5.53 5.91
N LYS A 261 -6.99 -5.36 6.35
CA LYS A 261 -5.80 -5.98 5.76
C LYS A 261 -4.99 -6.63 6.87
N ASN A 262 -5.25 -7.89 7.10
CA ASN A 262 -4.73 -8.64 8.25
C ASN A 262 -3.21 -8.90 8.12
N PRO A 263 -2.35 -8.35 8.99
CA PRO A 263 -0.91 -8.56 8.96
C PRO A 263 -0.50 -9.94 9.51
N TYR A 264 -1.35 -10.58 10.30
CA TYR A 264 -1.04 -11.84 10.98
C TYR A 264 -1.16 -13.04 10.06
N TYR A 265 -2.05 -13.00 9.08
CA TYR A 265 -2.25 -14.09 8.11
C TYR A 265 -1.90 -13.69 6.68
N GLY A 266 -1.80 -12.39 6.39
CA GLY A 266 -1.51 -11.91 5.05
C GLY A 266 -2.51 -12.40 4.02
N SER A 267 -2.02 -12.86 2.87
CA SER A 267 -2.87 -13.32 1.76
C SER A 267 -3.76 -14.53 2.09
N MET A 268 -3.40 -15.33 3.09
CA MET A 268 -4.18 -16.51 3.49
C MET A 268 -5.56 -16.13 4.07
N MET A 269 -5.60 -15.04 4.86
CA MET A 269 -6.84 -14.57 5.49
C MET A 269 -6.86 -13.04 5.53
N LEU A 270 -6.63 -12.39 4.39
CA LEU A 270 -6.43 -10.94 4.27
C LEU A 270 -7.56 -10.12 4.88
N GLY A 271 -8.80 -10.53 4.69
CA GLY A 271 -10.00 -9.85 5.19
C GLY A 271 -10.47 -10.34 6.56
N CYS A 272 -9.73 -11.22 7.23
CA CYS A 272 -10.12 -11.72 8.55
C CYS A 272 -9.88 -10.65 9.62
N GLY A 273 -10.94 -10.22 10.27
CA GLY A 273 -10.92 -9.21 11.32
C GLY A 273 -12.06 -8.21 11.20
N LYS A 274 -12.09 -7.29 12.14
CA LYS A 274 -13.06 -6.19 12.19
C LYS A 274 -12.40 -4.95 12.79
N VAL A 275 -12.92 -3.79 12.46
CA VAL A 275 -12.61 -2.55 13.16
C VAL A 275 -13.19 -2.65 14.57
N GLN A 276 -12.34 -2.55 15.58
CA GLN A 276 -12.73 -2.55 16.98
C GLN A 276 -12.94 -1.15 17.51
N GLU A 277 -12.12 -0.20 17.08
CA GLU A 277 -12.20 1.21 17.48
C GLU A 277 -11.80 2.11 16.31
N THR A 278 -12.47 3.25 16.18
CA THR A 278 -12.06 4.35 15.29
C THR A 278 -11.50 5.47 16.16
N ILE A 279 -10.21 5.74 16.01
CA ILE A 279 -9.50 6.78 16.75
C ILE A 279 -9.56 8.05 15.91
N LYS A 280 -10.35 9.02 16.38
CA LYS A 280 -10.43 10.38 15.82
C LYS A 280 -9.75 11.31 16.82
N GLN A 281 -8.86 12.13 16.32
CA GLN A 281 -8.16 13.11 17.16
C GLN A 281 -8.30 14.49 16.58
#